data_60c1be1bf7789005442fc12bad4f1a9b
#
_entry.id   60c1be1bf7789005442fc12bad4f1a9b
#
_cell.length_a   1.000
_cell.length_b   1.000
_cell.length_c   1.000
_cell.angle_alpha   90.00
_cell.angle_beta   90.00
_cell.angle_gamma   90.00
#
_symmetry.space_group_name_H-M   'P 1'
#
loop_
_entity.id
_entity.type
_entity.pdbx_description
1 polymer ?
#
loop_
_entity_poly.entity_id
_entity_poly.type
_entity_poly.pdbx_seq_one_letter_code
_entity_poly.pdbx_strand_id
1 'polypeptide(L)'
;MRYNILICAFLVAPLIGAPAQVASHAPTGMAQDASAKVSTQRSVVPQVSDKPVAKVNGVVLTDRDLLREMYTIFPYARQHNGFPKEQEASIRQGALEMIIFEELVYQDAVRRKVTIPPSQMKEAEADFQRQFGTPQQYQEFLKVEMQGNPELVRQKIRRSLMIEKLLKEDVGNKSAVSVAEAKDYYDKNPQRFQVPESFSIQTISILPPRDKDPGKLSAQQQRDIRQRADEALRQAKTTKSYQDFGLLAEKISEDDFRVNMGEHKMVKANELPPNVLKVLENMKPGTVSDLIQVQNAWTIIRLNAYNPAQQMPFEQVKAPLQDELQKEKYEHLRSNLAKQLRAKAKIEVV
;
A
#
# COMPACT_ATOMS: atom_id res chain seq x y z
N MET A 1 -0.39 24.37 3.32
CA MET A 1 0.10 23.00 3.03
C MET A 1 1.52 23.14 2.52
N ARG A 2 2.50 22.67 3.31
CA ARG A 2 3.90 22.64 2.89
C ARG A 2 4.04 21.41 2.00
N TYR A 3 4.12 21.63 0.69
CA TYR A 3 4.51 20.60 -0.24
C TYR A 3 5.95 20.23 0.08
N ASN A 4 6.17 18.96 0.48
CA ASN A 4 7.51 18.39 0.50
C ASN A 4 8.01 18.40 -0.95
N ILE A 5 8.89 19.32 -1.24
CA ILE A 5 9.65 19.39 -2.47
C ILE A 5 10.48 18.10 -2.48
N LEU A 6 10.04 17.12 -3.24
CA LEU A 6 10.90 16.01 -3.68
C LEU A 6 11.86 16.62 -4.70
N ILE A 7 12.82 17.39 -4.22
CA ILE A 7 14.08 17.56 -4.94
C ILE A 7 14.61 16.16 -5.05
N CYS A 8 14.80 15.66 -6.29
CA CYS A 8 15.43 14.37 -6.55
C CYS A 8 16.62 14.25 -5.63
N ALA A 9 16.45 13.48 -4.57
CA ALA A 9 17.37 13.47 -3.46
C ALA A 9 18.70 12.91 -3.93
N PHE A 10 19.68 13.78 -4.10
CA PHE A 10 21.09 13.41 -4.08
C PHE A 10 21.44 12.93 -2.67
N LEU A 11 20.85 11.80 -2.25
CA LEU A 11 21.23 11.14 -1.02
C LEU A 11 22.52 10.34 -1.29
N VAL A 12 23.64 11.04 -1.24
CA VAL A 12 24.89 10.40 -0.89
C VAL A 12 24.91 10.29 0.62
N ALA A 13 24.51 9.15 1.15
CA ALA A 13 24.78 8.84 2.53
C ALA A 13 26.30 8.62 2.67
N PRO A 14 26.99 9.35 3.55
CA PRO A 14 28.39 9.06 3.83
C PRO A 14 28.49 7.67 4.45
N LEU A 15 29.39 6.84 3.90
CA LEU A 15 29.86 5.61 4.51
C LEU A 15 30.68 5.96 5.74
N ILE A 16 30.02 6.31 6.84
CA ILE A 16 30.64 6.37 8.15
C ILE A 16 30.04 5.22 8.93
N GLY A 17 30.86 4.19 9.19
CA GLY A 17 30.49 3.07 10.03
C GLY A 17 30.12 3.52 11.43
N ALA A 18 28.83 3.47 11.75
CA ALA A 18 28.38 3.53 13.14
C ALA A 18 28.54 2.13 13.74
N PRO A 19 29.13 1.99 14.95
CA PRO A 19 29.19 0.71 15.64
C PRO A 19 27.76 0.28 16.01
N ALA A 20 27.35 -0.87 15.51
CA ALA A 20 26.11 -1.51 15.91
C ALA A 20 26.18 -1.87 17.40
N GLN A 21 25.34 -1.23 18.22
CA GLN A 21 25.06 -1.73 19.57
C GLN A 21 24.19 -2.96 19.45
N VAL A 22 24.81 -4.12 19.62
CA VAL A 22 24.13 -5.40 19.75
C VAL A 22 23.56 -5.49 21.16
N ALA A 23 22.22 -5.47 21.29
CA ALA A 23 21.57 -5.83 22.54
C ALA A 23 21.76 -7.33 22.78
N SER A 24 22.54 -7.67 23.79
CA SER A 24 22.82 -9.03 24.21
C SER A 24 21.66 -9.61 25.01
N HIS A 25 20.99 -10.61 24.46
CA HIS A 25 20.32 -11.65 25.22
C HIS A 25 20.83 -13.01 24.72
N ALA A 26 21.88 -13.49 25.37
CA ALA A 26 22.36 -14.86 25.21
C ALA A 26 21.97 -15.69 26.43
N PRO A 27 21.39 -16.89 26.26
CA PRO A 27 21.48 -17.90 27.30
C PRO A 27 22.80 -18.64 27.16
N THR A 28 23.50 -18.76 28.29
CA THR A 28 24.72 -19.52 28.50
C THR A 28 24.49 -21.02 28.24
N GLY A 29 25.36 -21.61 27.44
CA GLY A 29 25.48 -23.06 27.39
C GLY A 29 26.29 -23.61 26.22
N MET A 30 27.55 -24.01 26.56
CA MET A 30 28.41 -25.03 25.95
C MET A 30 29.15 -24.69 24.63
N ALA A 31 30.45 -24.61 24.82
CA ALA A 31 31.49 -24.64 23.81
C ALA A 31 31.53 -25.96 23.05
N GLN A 32 31.71 -25.91 21.73
CA GLN A 32 32.54 -26.86 21.01
C GLN A 32 33.06 -26.24 19.71
N ASP A 33 34.35 -26.45 19.49
CA ASP A 33 35.13 -26.05 18.33
C ASP A 33 34.52 -26.44 16.99
N ALA A 34 34.41 -25.47 16.08
CA ALA A 34 34.50 -25.72 14.67
C ALA A 34 35.03 -24.47 13.97
N SER A 35 36.29 -24.52 13.56
CA SER A 35 36.91 -23.56 12.65
C SER A 35 36.15 -23.56 11.29
N ALA A 36 35.06 -22.83 11.21
CA ALA A 36 34.42 -22.53 9.96
C ALA A 36 35.08 -21.29 9.37
N LYS A 37 35.77 -21.46 8.26
CA LYS A 37 36.26 -20.38 7.41
C LYS A 37 35.11 -19.46 7.08
N VAL A 38 35.08 -18.27 7.70
CA VAL A 38 34.20 -17.17 7.30
C VAL A 38 34.69 -16.72 5.92
N SER A 39 34.01 -17.19 4.89
CA SER A 39 34.14 -16.62 3.56
C SER A 39 33.55 -15.20 3.65
N THR A 40 34.40 -14.21 3.71
CA THR A 40 34.06 -12.83 3.44
C THR A 40 33.54 -12.73 2.01
N GLN A 41 32.25 -12.97 1.81
CA GLN A 41 31.60 -12.49 0.61
C GLN A 41 31.67 -10.96 0.66
N ARG A 42 32.67 -10.40 -0.05
CA ARG A 42 32.68 -8.99 -0.41
C ARG A 42 31.33 -8.72 -1.10
N SER A 43 30.51 -7.90 -0.48
CA SER A 43 29.37 -7.29 -1.17
C SER A 43 29.93 -6.60 -2.41
N VAL A 44 29.60 -7.14 -3.58
CA VAL A 44 29.96 -6.54 -4.85
C VAL A 44 29.08 -5.30 -4.98
N VAL A 45 29.62 -4.16 -4.53
CA VAL A 45 29.07 -2.85 -4.88
C VAL A 45 29.12 -2.79 -6.42
N PRO A 46 28.00 -2.61 -7.14
CA PRO A 46 28.02 -2.54 -8.58
C PRO A 46 29.01 -1.47 -9.02
N GLN A 47 30.05 -1.86 -9.75
CA GLN A 47 30.98 -0.89 -10.32
C GLN A 47 30.22 -0.14 -11.43
N VAL A 48 29.93 1.12 -11.18
CA VAL A 48 29.30 2.02 -12.15
C VAL A 48 30.37 2.44 -13.14
N SER A 49 30.17 2.12 -14.40
CA SER A 49 31.19 2.28 -15.45
C SER A 49 30.92 3.43 -16.42
N ASP A 50 29.90 4.26 -16.18
CA ASP A 50 29.42 5.32 -17.08
C ASP A 50 29.11 4.83 -18.52
N LYS A 51 28.73 3.54 -18.65
CA LYS A 51 28.29 2.98 -19.92
C LYS A 51 26.95 3.58 -20.35
N PRO A 52 26.77 3.85 -21.65
CA PRO A 52 25.47 4.30 -22.12
C PRO A 52 24.41 3.23 -21.96
N VAL A 53 23.23 3.63 -21.45
CA VAL A 53 22.03 2.79 -21.36
C VAL A 53 20.92 3.27 -22.28
N ALA A 54 20.93 4.56 -22.64
CA ALA A 54 20.06 5.13 -23.65
C ALA A 54 20.66 6.41 -24.24
N LYS A 55 20.15 6.83 -25.42
CA LYS A 55 20.39 8.16 -25.99
C LYS A 55 19.05 8.82 -26.27
N VAL A 56 18.89 10.09 -25.88
CA VAL A 56 17.67 10.88 -26.08
C VAL A 56 18.04 12.15 -26.84
N ASN A 57 17.69 12.23 -28.11
CA ASN A 57 18.07 13.32 -29.01
C ASN A 57 19.59 13.61 -29.00
N GLY A 58 20.41 12.56 -28.93
CA GLY A 58 21.86 12.65 -28.86
C GLY A 58 22.47 12.77 -27.47
N VAL A 59 21.70 13.08 -26.44
CA VAL A 59 22.16 13.10 -25.04
C VAL A 59 22.26 11.67 -24.51
N VAL A 60 23.44 11.31 -23.99
CA VAL A 60 23.71 9.97 -23.44
C VAL A 60 23.26 9.90 -21.99
N LEU A 61 22.44 8.92 -21.66
CA LEU A 61 22.09 8.52 -20.29
C LEU A 61 22.93 7.30 -19.92
N THR A 62 23.49 7.29 -18.71
CA THR A 62 24.48 6.30 -18.30
C THR A 62 23.90 5.29 -17.30
N ASP A 63 24.64 4.20 -17.09
CA ASP A 63 24.32 3.22 -16.05
C ASP A 63 24.38 3.85 -14.63
N ARG A 64 25.15 4.92 -14.43
CA ARG A 64 25.16 5.73 -13.21
C ARG A 64 23.83 6.43 -12.98
N ASP A 65 23.27 7.04 -14.02
CA ASP A 65 21.96 7.70 -13.94
C ASP A 65 20.86 6.68 -13.67
N LEU A 66 20.92 5.54 -14.36
CA LEU A 66 20.00 4.44 -14.20
C LEU A 66 20.05 3.86 -12.76
N LEU A 67 21.23 3.56 -12.25
CA LEU A 67 21.39 3.01 -10.90
C LEU A 67 20.90 3.98 -9.82
N ARG A 68 21.16 5.28 -10.01
CA ARG A 68 20.64 6.31 -9.11
C ARG A 68 19.10 6.28 -9.05
N GLU A 69 18.46 6.19 -10.22
CA GLU A 69 17.01 6.12 -10.30
C GLU A 69 16.45 4.81 -9.76
N MET A 70 17.10 3.68 -9.98
CA MET A 70 16.73 2.41 -9.35
C MET A 70 16.71 2.52 -7.83
N TYR A 71 17.69 3.19 -7.22
CA TYR A 71 17.71 3.45 -5.78
C TYR A 71 16.67 4.49 -5.33
N THR A 72 16.18 5.33 -6.21
CA THR A 72 15.06 6.25 -5.93
C THR A 72 13.75 5.49 -5.90
N ILE A 73 13.55 4.58 -6.84
CA ILE A 73 12.35 3.72 -6.90
C ILE A 73 12.33 2.71 -5.75
N PHE A 74 13.48 2.14 -5.43
CA PHE A 74 13.61 1.11 -4.39
C PHE A 74 14.75 1.44 -3.38
N PRO A 75 14.53 2.42 -2.49
CA PRO A 75 15.57 2.90 -1.57
C PRO A 75 16.06 1.82 -0.59
N TYR A 76 15.24 0.80 -0.33
CA TYR A 76 15.57 -0.32 0.54
C TYR A 76 16.81 -1.10 0.09
N ALA A 77 17.10 -1.14 -1.21
CA ALA A 77 18.26 -1.81 -1.78
C ALA A 77 19.60 -1.25 -1.27
N ARG A 78 19.64 0.00 -0.81
CA ARG A 78 20.86 0.60 -0.22
C ARG A 78 21.24 0.00 1.13
N GLN A 79 20.24 -0.47 1.90
CA GLN A 79 20.42 -1.00 3.26
C GLN A 79 20.49 -2.54 3.27
N HIS A 80 20.04 -3.20 2.20
CA HIS A 80 19.90 -4.65 2.10
C HIS A 80 20.55 -5.15 0.81
N ASN A 81 21.79 -5.58 0.83
CA ASN A 81 22.53 -6.33 -0.21
C ASN A 81 22.05 -6.21 -1.69
N GLY A 82 21.48 -5.06 -2.10
CA GLY A 82 21.02 -4.82 -3.47
C GLY A 82 19.52 -5.06 -3.70
N PHE A 83 19.17 -5.18 -4.97
CA PHE A 83 17.77 -5.35 -5.41
C PHE A 83 17.33 -6.80 -5.33
N PRO A 84 16.04 -7.08 -4.98
CA PRO A 84 15.51 -8.43 -5.07
C PRO A 84 15.58 -8.95 -6.50
N LYS A 85 16.13 -10.15 -6.71
CA LYS A 85 16.38 -10.71 -8.04
C LYS A 85 15.11 -10.78 -8.91
N GLU A 86 13.97 -11.12 -8.30
CA GLU A 86 12.68 -11.22 -8.99
C GLU A 86 12.12 -9.86 -9.44
N GLN A 87 12.56 -8.76 -8.81
CA GLN A 87 12.06 -7.41 -9.08
C GLN A 87 13.08 -6.52 -9.80
N GLU A 88 14.34 -6.93 -9.85
CA GLU A 88 15.43 -6.11 -10.40
C GLU A 88 15.17 -5.70 -11.85
N ALA A 89 14.69 -6.62 -12.67
CA ALA A 89 14.39 -6.34 -14.08
C ALA A 89 13.26 -5.29 -14.22
N SER A 90 12.21 -5.39 -13.43
CA SER A 90 11.08 -4.44 -13.46
C SER A 90 11.49 -3.06 -12.90
N ILE A 91 12.28 -3.03 -11.82
CA ILE A 91 12.83 -1.80 -11.24
C ILE A 91 13.74 -1.12 -12.25
N ARG A 92 14.63 -1.88 -12.92
CA ARG A 92 15.52 -1.37 -13.95
C ARG A 92 14.77 -0.77 -15.14
N GLN A 93 13.73 -1.46 -15.62
CA GLN A 93 12.88 -0.96 -16.70
C GLN A 93 12.17 0.33 -16.28
N GLY A 94 11.56 0.35 -15.10
CA GLY A 94 10.89 1.56 -14.57
C GLY A 94 11.85 2.74 -14.42
N ALA A 95 13.06 2.49 -13.93
CA ALA A 95 14.10 3.51 -13.79
C ALA A 95 14.55 4.05 -15.15
N LEU A 96 14.75 3.16 -16.16
CA LEU A 96 15.12 3.57 -17.51
C LEU A 96 14.05 4.48 -18.14
N GLU A 97 12.77 4.10 -18.02
CA GLU A 97 11.65 4.91 -18.49
C GLU A 97 11.61 6.29 -17.82
N MET A 98 11.93 6.32 -16.51
CA MET A 98 11.94 7.55 -15.74
C MET A 98 13.05 8.51 -16.15
N ILE A 99 14.30 8.03 -16.26
CA ILE A 99 15.43 8.91 -16.69
C ILE A 99 15.27 9.40 -18.12
N ILE A 100 14.68 8.59 -19.02
CA ILE A 100 14.32 9.02 -20.38
C ILE A 100 13.26 10.12 -20.33
N PHE A 101 12.21 9.93 -19.52
CA PHE A 101 11.15 10.93 -19.38
C PHE A 101 11.68 12.25 -18.79
N GLU A 102 12.51 12.20 -17.75
CA GLU A 102 13.13 13.40 -17.16
C GLU A 102 14.00 14.16 -18.18
N GLU A 103 14.78 13.44 -18.98
CA GLU A 103 15.58 14.06 -20.03
C GLU A 103 14.69 14.76 -21.07
N LEU A 104 13.61 14.11 -21.49
CA LEU A 104 12.65 14.69 -22.45
C LEU A 104 11.98 15.96 -21.88
N VAL A 105 11.55 15.92 -20.61
CA VAL A 105 10.95 17.08 -19.92
C VAL A 105 11.96 18.22 -19.83
N TYR A 106 13.21 17.92 -19.46
CA TYR A 106 14.27 18.92 -19.40
C TYR A 106 14.53 19.58 -20.75
N GLN A 107 14.66 18.80 -21.82
CA GLN A 107 14.85 19.33 -23.18
C GLN A 107 13.67 20.20 -23.62
N ASP A 108 12.46 19.82 -23.25
CA ASP A 108 11.26 20.64 -23.51
C ASP A 108 11.27 21.94 -22.70
N ALA A 109 11.70 21.89 -21.44
CA ALA A 109 11.87 23.10 -20.62
C ALA A 109 12.91 24.07 -21.21
N VAL A 110 14.03 23.54 -21.71
CA VAL A 110 15.04 24.33 -22.39
C VAL A 110 14.47 24.94 -23.67
N ARG A 111 13.80 24.15 -24.49
CA ARG A 111 13.16 24.61 -25.73
C ARG A 111 12.13 25.71 -25.49
N ARG A 112 11.34 25.60 -24.42
CA ARG A 112 10.36 26.61 -24.00
C ARG A 112 10.97 27.78 -23.25
N LYS A 113 12.31 27.81 -23.08
CA LYS A 113 13.04 28.86 -22.36
C LYS A 113 12.53 29.07 -20.92
N VAL A 114 12.23 27.98 -20.22
CA VAL A 114 11.83 28.03 -18.82
C VAL A 114 12.96 28.64 -17.98
N THR A 115 12.66 29.70 -17.24
CA THR A 115 13.63 30.39 -16.39
C THR A 115 13.33 30.15 -14.92
N ILE A 116 14.38 30.04 -14.12
CA ILE A 116 14.30 29.91 -12.66
C ILE A 116 14.77 31.22 -12.03
N PRO A 117 13.96 31.86 -11.19
CA PRO A 117 14.34 33.09 -10.51
C PRO A 117 15.61 32.91 -9.66
N PRO A 118 16.50 33.92 -9.57
CA PRO A 118 17.71 33.81 -8.76
C PRO A 118 17.46 33.55 -7.28
N SER A 119 16.35 34.07 -6.73
CA SER A 119 15.93 33.77 -5.34
C SER A 119 15.63 32.31 -5.12
N GLN A 120 14.90 31.67 -6.05
CA GLN A 120 14.57 30.24 -6.00
C GLN A 120 15.83 29.37 -6.15
N MET A 121 16.76 29.78 -7.02
CA MET A 121 18.07 29.11 -7.14
C MET A 121 18.84 29.14 -5.82
N LYS A 122 18.96 30.32 -5.20
CA LYS A 122 19.67 30.51 -3.93
C LYS A 122 19.04 29.68 -2.81
N GLU A 123 17.72 29.65 -2.72
CA GLU A 123 16.99 28.84 -1.75
C GLU A 123 17.26 27.34 -1.95
N ALA A 124 17.14 26.85 -3.19
CA ALA A 124 17.38 25.44 -3.49
C ALA A 124 18.85 25.03 -3.25
N GLU A 125 19.81 25.89 -3.54
CA GLU A 125 21.22 25.65 -3.22
C GLU A 125 21.44 25.55 -1.70
N ALA A 126 20.82 26.44 -0.91
CA ALA A 126 20.87 26.39 0.54
C ALA A 126 20.18 25.14 1.12
N ASP A 127 19.02 24.76 0.55
CA ASP A 127 18.30 23.55 0.95
C ASP A 127 19.11 22.28 0.64
N PHE A 128 19.75 22.25 -0.50
CA PHE A 128 20.65 21.15 -0.85
C PHE A 128 21.82 21.04 0.12
N GLN A 129 22.47 22.15 0.45
CA GLN A 129 23.57 22.17 1.41
C GLN A 129 23.14 21.74 2.82
N ARG A 130 21.92 22.07 3.25
CA ARG A 130 21.36 21.67 4.56
C ARG A 130 21.12 20.15 4.69
N GLN A 131 21.09 19.42 3.60
CA GLN A 131 20.96 17.95 3.64
C GLN A 131 22.23 17.25 4.17
N PHE A 132 23.35 17.96 4.17
CA PHE A 132 24.60 17.47 4.75
C PHE A 132 24.67 17.90 6.21
N GLY A 133 24.98 16.94 7.09
CA GLY A 133 25.03 17.20 8.54
C GLY A 133 26.10 18.22 8.95
N THR A 134 27.20 18.35 8.16
CA THR A 134 28.29 19.29 8.40
C THR A 134 28.79 19.91 7.09
N PRO A 135 29.37 21.13 7.14
CA PRO A 135 30.03 21.73 5.97
C PRO A 135 31.14 20.85 5.37
N GLN A 136 31.86 20.10 6.21
CA GLN A 136 32.89 19.17 5.76
C GLN A 136 32.35 18.05 4.89
N GLN A 137 31.21 17.47 5.25
CA GLN A 137 30.54 16.45 4.44
C GLN A 137 30.12 17.00 3.07
N TYR A 138 29.66 18.25 3.01
CA TYR A 138 29.35 18.89 1.73
C TYR A 138 30.63 19.10 0.89
N GLN A 139 31.74 19.51 1.47
CA GLN A 139 33.01 19.67 0.74
C GLN A 139 33.53 18.32 0.24
N GLU A 140 33.42 17.27 1.03
CA GLU A 140 33.79 15.91 0.62
C GLU A 140 32.91 15.42 -0.56
N PHE A 141 31.60 15.63 -0.46
CA PHE A 141 30.68 15.38 -1.59
C PHE A 141 31.11 16.12 -2.85
N LEU A 142 31.41 17.43 -2.74
CA LEU A 142 31.88 18.20 -3.91
C LEU A 142 33.14 17.60 -4.51
N LYS A 143 34.10 17.23 -3.69
CA LYS A 143 35.37 16.66 -4.14
C LYS A 143 35.17 15.32 -4.84
N VAL A 144 34.36 14.42 -4.26
CA VAL A 144 34.20 13.03 -4.76
C VAL A 144 33.23 12.98 -5.95
N GLU A 145 32.07 13.64 -5.85
CA GLU A 145 30.98 13.49 -6.80
C GLU A 145 30.94 14.59 -7.87
N MET A 146 31.51 15.77 -7.55
CA MET A 146 31.44 16.95 -8.42
C MET A 146 32.81 17.46 -8.84
N GLN A 147 33.86 16.63 -8.72
CA GLN A 147 35.24 16.98 -9.11
C GLN A 147 35.72 18.30 -8.50
N GLY A 148 35.23 18.64 -7.30
CA GLY A 148 35.53 19.90 -6.62
C GLY A 148 34.80 21.14 -7.21
N ASN A 149 33.89 20.95 -8.17
CA ASN A 149 33.25 22.06 -8.87
C ASN A 149 31.80 22.29 -8.39
N PRO A 150 31.53 23.35 -7.59
CA PRO A 150 30.19 23.66 -7.10
C PRO A 150 29.22 24.10 -8.22
N GLU A 151 29.74 24.57 -9.37
CA GLU A 151 28.88 24.96 -10.50
C GLU A 151 28.16 23.74 -11.10
N LEU A 152 28.75 22.55 -11.03
CA LEU A 152 28.08 21.31 -11.45
C LEU A 152 26.86 20.99 -10.57
N VAL A 153 26.95 21.27 -9.25
CA VAL A 153 25.78 21.16 -8.35
C VAL A 153 24.70 22.14 -8.75
N ARG A 154 25.10 23.40 -8.99
CA ARG A 154 24.19 24.46 -9.41
C ARG A 154 23.46 24.13 -10.71
N GLN A 155 24.17 23.58 -11.70
CA GLN A 155 23.57 23.15 -12.97
C GLN A 155 22.55 22.01 -12.74
N LYS A 156 22.87 21.04 -11.89
CA LYS A 156 21.96 19.95 -11.57
C LYS A 156 20.70 20.45 -10.83
N ILE A 157 20.86 21.35 -9.87
CA ILE A 157 19.73 21.99 -9.17
C ILE A 157 18.85 22.76 -10.16
N ARG A 158 19.46 23.56 -11.02
CA ARG A 158 18.71 24.31 -12.06
C ARG A 158 17.93 23.37 -12.98
N ARG A 159 18.55 22.26 -13.43
CA ARG A 159 17.89 21.25 -14.25
C ARG A 159 16.66 20.69 -13.54
N SER A 160 16.79 20.28 -12.28
CA SER A 160 15.68 19.76 -11.49
C SER A 160 14.54 20.77 -11.32
N LEU A 161 14.87 22.02 -11.01
CA LEU A 161 13.88 23.11 -10.90
C LEU A 161 13.14 23.41 -12.21
N MET A 162 13.84 23.31 -13.35
CA MET A 162 13.22 23.47 -14.67
C MET A 162 12.23 22.33 -14.98
N ILE A 163 12.61 21.10 -14.67
CA ILE A 163 11.73 19.92 -14.81
C ILE A 163 10.50 20.08 -13.91
N GLU A 164 10.72 20.37 -12.63
CA GLU A 164 9.64 20.57 -11.67
C GLU A 164 8.66 21.67 -12.12
N LYS A 165 9.18 22.81 -12.54
CA LYS A 165 8.36 23.94 -12.99
C LYS A 165 7.51 23.55 -14.19
N LEU A 166 8.07 22.89 -15.19
CA LEU A 166 7.32 22.45 -16.37
C LEU A 166 6.25 21.42 -15.99
N LEU A 167 6.60 20.42 -15.18
CA LEU A 167 5.64 19.42 -14.70
C LEU A 167 4.53 20.06 -13.87
N LYS A 168 4.85 21.05 -13.03
CA LYS A 168 3.85 21.79 -12.26
C LYS A 168 2.88 22.55 -13.18
N GLU A 169 3.39 23.21 -14.22
CA GLU A 169 2.58 23.98 -15.17
C GLU A 169 1.73 23.07 -16.08
N ASP A 170 2.32 22.03 -16.62
CA ASP A 170 1.68 21.17 -17.63
C ASP A 170 0.84 20.05 -17.04
N VAL A 171 1.14 19.60 -15.83
CA VAL A 171 0.49 18.48 -15.18
C VAL A 171 -0.14 18.90 -13.85
N GLY A 172 0.67 19.39 -12.90
CA GLY A 172 0.23 19.66 -11.54
C GLY A 172 -0.92 20.65 -11.45
N ASN A 173 -0.79 21.83 -12.07
CA ASN A 173 -1.84 22.86 -12.04
C ASN A 173 -3.12 22.40 -12.78
N LYS A 174 -2.97 21.58 -13.80
CA LYS A 174 -4.10 21.07 -14.60
C LYS A 174 -4.79 19.86 -13.98
N SER A 175 -4.15 19.21 -13.03
CA SER A 175 -4.71 18.04 -12.35
C SER A 175 -5.62 18.40 -11.18
N ALA A 176 -5.69 19.64 -10.78
CA ALA A 176 -6.60 20.10 -9.73
C ALA A 176 -8.04 19.65 -10.02
N VAL A 177 -8.73 19.17 -8.98
CA VAL A 177 -10.12 18.72 -9.04
C VAL A 177 -10.95 19.63 -8.14
N SER A 178 -11.92 20.30 -8.73
CA SER A 178 -12.87 21.14 -8.00
C SER A 178 -13.87 20.31 -7.21
N VAL A 179 -14.51 20.92 -6.21
CA VAL A 179 -15.63 20.30 -5.49
C VAL A 179 -16.76 19.90 -6.42
N ALA A 180 -17.00 20.71 -7.47
CA ALA A 180 -18.04 20.43 -8.45
C ALA A 180 -17.74 19.17 -9.29
N GLU A 181 -16.48 18.99 -9.73
CA GLU A 181 -16.05 17.77 -10.44
C GLU A 181 -16.16 16.54 -9.54
N ALA A 182 -15.75 16.64 -8.28
CA ALA A 182 -15.89 15.53 -7.33
C ALA A 182 -17.36 15.20 -7.06
N LYS A 183 -18.24 16.20 -6.96
CA LYS A 183 -19.67 16.00 -6.78
C LYS A 183 -20.30 15.33 -8.01
N ASP A 184 -19.96 15.77 -9.21
CA ASP A 184 -20.41 15.16 -10.46
C ASP A 184 -20.01 13.68 -10.55
N TYR A 185 -18.76 13.37 -10.16
CA TYR A 185 -18.30 11.98 -10.10
C TYR A 185 -19.09 11.16 -9.09
N TYR A 186 -19.32 11.70 -7.89
CA TYR A 186 -20.10 11.05 -6.84
C TYR A 186 -21.53 10.74 -7.33
N ASP A 187 -22.19 11.71 -7.97
CA ASP A 187 -23.57 11.55 -8.46
C ASP A 187 -23.68 10.54 -9.60
N LYS A 188 -22.67 10.46 -10.46
CA LYS A 188 -22.60 9.50 -11.57
C LYS A 188 -22.21 8.08 -11.14
N ASN A 189 -21.65 7.92 -9.95
CA ASN A 189 -21.17 6.63 -9.46
C ASN A 189 -21.79 6.24 -8.09
N PRO A 190 -23.11 6.26 -7.92
CA PRO A 190 -23.75 6.07 -6.61
C PRO A 190 -23.40 4.72 -5.98
N GLN A 191 -23.22 3.66 -6.79
CA GLN A 191 -22.90 2.32 -6.29
C GLN A 191 -21.55 2.27 -5.57
N ARG A 192 -20.59 3.12 -5.93
CA ARG A 192 -19.28 3.20 -5.31
C ARG A 192 -19.34 3.70 -3.86
N PHE A 193 -20.36 4.48 -3.53
CA PHE A 193 -20.55 5.13 -2.26
C PHE A 193 -21.66 4.50 -1.43
N GLN A 194 -22.10 3.30 -1.81
CA GLN A 194 -23.03 2.53 -1.00
C GLN A 194 -22.30 1.76 0.08
N VAL A 195 -22.79 1.90 1.31
CA VAL A 195 -22.50 0.99 2.40
C VAL A 195 -23.56 -0.10 2.34
N PRO A 196 -23.18 -1.35 2.05
CA PRO A 196 -24.16 -2.43 2.00
C PRO A 196 -24.78 -2.63 3.38
N GLU A 197 -26.02 -3.16 3.38
CA GLU A 197 -26.62 -3.59 4.63
C GLU A 197 -25.75 -4.65 5.33
N SER A 198 -25.77 -4.61 6.66
CA SER A 198 -24.99 -5.51 7.47
C SER A 198 -25.70 -5.87 8.76
N PHE A 199 -25.32 -7.03 9.28
CA PHE A 199 -25.92 -7.61 10.47
C PHE A 199 -24.82 -7.88 11.50
N SER A 200 -25.07 -7.51 12.75
CA SER A 200 -24.26 -7.97 13.87
C SER A 200 -25.04 -9.09 14.56
N ILE A 201 -24.46 -10.27 14.58
CA ILE A 201 -25.14 -11.48 15.05
C ILE A 201 -24.27 -12.25 16.06
N GLN A 202 -24.90 -13.11 16.82
CA GLN A 202 -24.25 -14.19 17.55
C GLN A 202 -24.81 -15.51 17.08
N THR A 203 -23.98 -16.55 17.09
CA THR A 203 -24.38 -17.90 16.65
C THR A 203 -24.12 -18.95 17.72
N ILE A 204 -24.98 -19.97 17.75
CA ILE A 204 -24.75 -21.25 18.39
C ILE A 204 -24.91 -22.31 17.32
N SER A 205 -23.87 -23.06 17.05
CA SER A 205 -23.87 -24.09 15.99
C SER A 205 -23.63 -25.47 16.58
N ILE A 206 -24.48 -26.42 16.19
CA ILE A 206 -24.35 -27.83 16.52
C ILE A 206 -23.89 -28.56 15.28
N LEU A 207 -22.71 -29.15 15.34
CA LEU A 207 -22.01 -29.77 14.24
C LEU A 207 -22.20 -31.30 14.21
N PRO A 208 -22.08 -31.92 13.03
CA PRO A 208 -21.87 -33.37 12.95
C PRO A 208 -20.51 -33.77 13.55
N PRO A 209 -20.32 -35.02 13.94
CA PRO A 209 -19.03 -35.53 14.43
C PRO A 209 -17.93 -35.28 13.38
N ARG A 210 -16.77 -34.80 13.82
CA ARG A 210 -15.64 -34.42 12.94
C ARG A 210 -15.02 -35.58 12.15
N ASP A 211 -15.16 -36.80 12.68
CA ASP A 211 -14.64 -38.03 12.10
C ASP A 211 -15.58 -38.68 11.07
N LYS A 212 -16.73 -38.09 10.81
CA LYS A 212 -17.76 -38.60 9.90
C LYS A 212 -17.98 -37.67 8.72
N ASP A 213 -18.14 -38.28 7.54
CA ASP A 213 -18.66 -37.57 6.38
C ASP A 213 -20.13 -37.20 6.63
N PRO A 214 -20.49 -35.88 6.60
CA PRO A 214 -21.88 -35.44 6.85
C PRO A 214 -22.90 -36.11 5.95
N GLY A 215 -22.52 -36.49 4.72
CA GLY A 215 -23.38 -37.21 3.77
C GLY A 215 -23.57 -38.72 4.10
N LYS A 216 -22.82 -39.27 5.06
CA LYS A 216 -22.84 -40.66 5.46
C LYS A 216 -23.31 -40.89 6.90
N LEU A 217 -23.97 -39.92 7.51
CA LEU A 217 -24.50 -40.07 8.86
C LEU A 217 -25.66 -41.07 8.89
N SER A 218 -25.63 -41.99 9.86
CA SER A 218 -26.76 -42.87 10.09
C SER A 218 -28.02 -42.13 10.56
N ALA A 219 -29.19 -42.73 10.34
CA ALA A 219 -30.45 -42.14 10.81
C ALA A 219 -30.45 -41.84 12.34
N GLN A 220 -29.75 -42.69 13.11
CA GLN A 220 -29.61 -42.44 14.56
C GLN A 220 -28.74 -41.22 14.83
N GLN A 221 -27.59 -41.10 14.19
CA GLN A 221 -26.71 -39.91 14.35
C GLN A 221 -27.41 -38.61 13.95
N GLN A 222 -28.18 -38.62 12.86
CA GLN A 222 -28.99 -37.45 12.47
C GLN A 222 -30.02 -37.07 13.54
N ARG A 223 -30.70 -38.04 14.14
CA ARG A 223 -31.63 -37.80 15.26
C ARG A 223 -30.94 -37.25 16.48
N ASP A 224 -29.77 -37.77 16.83
CA ASP A 224 -29.02 -37.33 18.02
C ASP A 224 -28.52 -35.87 17.81
N ILE A 225 -28.02 -35.50 16.63
CA ILE A 225 -27.64 -34.12 16.31
C ILE A 225 -28.84 -33.19 16.39
N ARG A 226 -29.98 -33.61 15.81
CA ARG A 226 -31.21 -32.81 15.86
C ARG A 226 -31.72 -32.63 17.27
N GLN A 227 -31.70 -33.65 18.11
CA GLN A 227 -32.08 -33.57 19.51
C GLN A 227 -31.20 -32.57 20.30
N ARG A 228 -29.88 -32.59 20.07
CA ARG A 228 -28.95 -31.62 20.67
C ARG A 228 -29.25 -30.19 20.18
N ALA A 229 -29.53 -30.01 18.89
CA ALA A 229 -29.88 -28.72 18.31
C ALA A 229 -31.22 -28.18 18.88
N ASP A 230 -32.23 -29.05 19.05
CA ASP A 230 -33.53 -28.66 19.65
C ASP A 230 -33.38 -28.28 21.11
N GLU A 231 -32.51 -28.96 21.88
CA GLU A 231 -32.16 -28.59 23.25
C GLU A 231 -31.43 -27.24 23.31
N ALA A 232 -30.45 -27.04 22.45
CA ALA A 232 -29.74 -25.76 22.32
C ALA A 232 -30.70 -24.61 21.98
N LEU A 233 -31.67 -24.84 21.10
CA LEU A 233 -32.69 -23.85 20.75
C LEU A 233 -33.58 -23.49 21.97
N ARG A 234 -34.02 -24.50 22.75
CA ARG A 234 -34.80 -24.24 23.93
C ARG A 234 -34.07 -23.33 24.92
N GLN A 235 -32.77 -23.62 25.15
CA GLN A 235 -31.94 -22.77 26.02
C GLN A 235 -31.73 -21.38 25.43
N ALA A 236 -31.42 -21.28 24.14
CA ALA A 236 -31.22 -20.00 23.47
C ALA A 236 -32.42 -19.10 23.49
N LYS A 237 -33.64 -19.65 23.36
CA LYS A 237 -34.90 -18.88 23.41
C LYS A 237 -35.18 -18.31 24.82
N THR A 238 -34.56 -18.79 25.89
CA THR A 238 -34.70 -18.22 27.25
C THR A 238 -33.76 -17.05 27.50
N THR A 239 -32.74 -16.85 26.67
CA THR A 239 -31.76 -15.76 26.80
C THR A 239 -32.42 -14.40 26.51
N LYS A 240 -32.09 -13.38 27.32
CA LYS A 240 -32.69 -12.05 27.22
C LYS A 240 -31.74 -10.98 26.75
N SER A 241 -30.44 -11.25 26.82
CA SER A 241 -29.41 -10.27 26.48
C SER A 241 -28.35 -10.83 25.53
N TYR A 242 -27.54 -9.93 25.00
CA TYR A 242 -26.30 -10.28 24.26
C TYR A 242 -25.40 -11.17 25.14
N GLN A 243 -25.24 -10.80 26.41
CA GLN A 243 -24.37 -11.49 27.34
C GLN A 243 -24.87 -12.92 27.63
N ASP A 244 -26.20 -13.08 27.92
CA ASP A 244 -26.77 -14.39 28.21
C ASP A 244 -26.59 -15.35 27.02
N PHE A 245 -26.88 -14.89 25.81
CA PHE A 245 -26.71 -15.70 24.60
C PHE A 245 -25.24 -16.03 24.36
N GLY A 246 -24.35 -15.07 24.57
CA GLY A 246 -22.91 -15.26 24.38
C GLY A 246 -22.32 -16.27 25.35
N LEU A 247 -22.64 -16.20 26.63
CA LEU A 247 -22.22 -17.19 27.61
C LEU A 247 -22.79 -18.60 27.32
N LEU A 248 -24.01 -18.66 26.79
CA LEU A 248 -24.55 -19.94 26.32
C LEU A 248 -23.76 -20.45 25.10
N ALA A 249 -23.43 -19.57 24.12
CA ALA A 249 -22.62 -19.92 22.96
C ALA A 249 -21.24 -20.47 23.35
N GLU A 250 -20.54 -19.83 24.27
CA GLU A 250 -19.28 -20.32 24.84
C GLU A 250 -19.38 -21.73 25.40
N LYS A 251 -20.51 -22.02 26.03
CA LYS A 251 -20.74 -23.29 26.72
C LYS A 251 -21.12 -24.42 25.78
N ILE A 252 -21.98 -24.17 24.80
CA ILE A 252 -22.60 -25.24 24.00
C ILE A 252 -22.38 -25.20 22.53
N SER A 253 -21.87 -24.07 21.95
CA SER A 253 -21.55 -24.01 20.53
C SER A 253 -20.36 -24.90 20.20
N GLU A 254 -20.42 -25.54 19.05
CA GLU A 254 -19.39 -26.48 18.59
C GLU A 254 -18.53 -25.89 17.46
N ASP A 255 -18.82 -24.63 17.06
CA ASP A 255 -18.02 -23.87 16.09
C ASP A 255 -16.88 -23.06 16.75
N ASP A 256 -16.00 -22.53 15.93
CA ASP A 256 -14.83 -21.78 16.40
C ASP A 256 -15.19 -20.39 16.96
N PHE A 257 -16.40 -19.86 16.66
CA PHE A 257 -16.84 -18.56 17.18
C PHE A 257 -17.25 -18.62 18.64
N ARG A 258 -17.43 -19.80 19.23
CA ARG A 258 -17.76 -19.97 20.65
C ARG A 258 -16.83 -19.19 21.60
N VAL A 259 -15.51 -19.14 21.27
CA VAL A 259 -14.50 -18.45 22.10
C VAL A 259 -14.70 -16.92 22.15
N ASN A 260 -15.47 -16.39 21.23
CA ASN A 260 -15.85 -14.99 21.15
C ASN A 260 -17.37 -14.81 21.39
N MET A 261 -17.98 -15.61 22.25
CA MET A 261 -19.41 -15.53 22.56
C MET A 261 -20.31 -15.75 21.32
N GLY A 262 -19.83 -16.45 20.31
CA GLY A 262 -20.52 -16.65 19.03
C GLY A 262 -20.61 -15.39 18.16
N GLU A 263 -19.85 -14.33 18.44
CA GLU A 263 -20.01 -13.02 17.82
C GLU A 263 -19.49 -12.95 16.39
N HIS A 264 -20.31 -12.35 15.50
CA HIS A 264 -19.95 -11.92 14.14
C HIS A 264 -20.36 -10.46 13.99
N LYS A 265 -19.36 -9.57 13.82
CA LYS A 265 -19.58 -8.12 13.72
C LYS A 265 -19.71 -7.71 12.26
N MET A 266 -20.76 -6.94 11.96
CA MET A 266 -20.95 -6.25 10.68
C MET A 266 -20.81 -7.17 9.46
N VAL A 267 -21.43 -8.36 9.51
CA VAL A 267 -21.47 -9.27 8.36
C VAL A 267 -22.36 -8.66 7.29
N LYS A 268 -21.83 -8.46 6.10
CA LYS A 268 -22.59 -7.88 5.00
C LYS A 268 -23.60 -8.89 4.46
N ALA A 269 -24.74 -8.40 3.95
CA ALA A 269 -25.79 -9.26 3.41
C ALA A 269 -25.30 -10.21 2.31
N ASN A 270 -24.39 -9.73 1.43
CA ASN A 270 -23.81 -10.53 0.36
C ASN A 270 -22.78 -11.57 0.80
N GLU A 271 -22.35 -11.54 2.06
CA GLU A 271 -21.44 -12.52 2.68
C GLU A 271 -22.21 -13.64 3.39
N LEU A 272 -23.53 -13.47 3.57
CA LEU A 272 -24.40 -14.43 4.24
C LEU A 272 -24.95 -15.49 3.29
N PRO A 273 -25.11 -16.75 3.73
CA PRO A 273 -25.89 -17.74 2.98
C PRO A 273 -27.35 -17.25 2.77
N PRO A 274 -27.95 -17.52 1.60
CA PRO A 274 -29.28 -16.98 1.27
C PRO A 274 -30.39 -17.36 2.27
N ASN A 275 -30.34 -18.57 2.84
CA ASN A 275 -31.28 -19.01 3.86
C ASN A 275 -31.11 -18.31 5.19
N VAL A 276 -29.87 -17.93 5.55
CA VAL A 276 -29.58 -17.12 6.75
C VAL A 276 -30.06 -15.70 6.55
N LEU A 277 -29.71 -15.07 5.40
CA LEU A 277 -30.17 -13.74 5.06
C LEU A 277 -31.69 -13.60 5.16
N LYS A 278 -32.42 -14.53 4.51
CA LYS A 278 -33.88 -14.55 4.55
C LYS A 278 -34.46 -14.59 5.98
N VAL A 279 -33.79 -15.27 6.90
CA VAL A 279 -34.22 -15.30 8.32
C VAL A 279 -33.92 -13.97 8.98
N LEU A 280 -32.71 -13.42 8.80
CA LEU A 280 -32.29 -12.16 9.45
C LEU A 280 -33.13 -10.96 8.99
N GLU A 281 -33.52 -10.89 7.71
CA GLU A 281 -34.41 -9.85 7.18
C GLU A 281 -35.78 -9.79 7.87
N ASN A 282 -36.23 -10.92 8.44
CA ASN A 282 -37.51 -11.02 9.15
C ASN A 282 -37.36 -10.94 10.67
N MET A 283 -36.14 -10.79 11.17
CA MET A 283 -35.87 -10.71 12.61
C MET A 283 -35.82 -9.26 13.11
N LYS A 284 -36.16 -9.07 14.38
CA LYS A 284 -35.94 -7.81 15.09
C LYS A 284 -34.63 -7.89 15.90
N PRO A 285 -33.85 -6.82 15.99
CA PRO A 285 -32.73 -6.77 16.91
C PRO A 285 -33.11 -7.21 18.32
N GLY A 286 -32.30 -8.03 18.94
CA GLY A 286 -32.55 -8.61 20.26
C GLY A 286 -33.28 -9.96 20.23
N THR A 287 -33.75 -10.44 19.08
CA THR A 287 -34.47 -11.72 18.99
C THR A 287 -33.56 -12.88 18.59
N VAL A 288 -34.01 -14.10 18.88
CA VAL A 288 -33.32 -15.36 18.57
C VAL A 288 -34.10 -16.13 17.51
N SER A 289 -33.42 -16.59 16.48
CA SER A 289 -34.01 -17.35 15.36
C SER A 289 -34.48 -18.75 15.79
N ASP A 290 -35.23 -19.41 14.95
CA ASP A 290 -35.37 -20.86 14.96
C ASP A 290 -34.10 -21.54 14.44
N LEU A 291 -34.08 -22.88 14.42
CA LEU A 291 -32.99 -23.66 13.85
C LEU A 291 -32.87 -23.41 12.35
N ILE A 292 -31.67 -23.05 11.93
CA ILE A 292 -31.33 -22.86 10.51
C ILE A 292 -30.27 -23.89 10.14
N GLN A 293 -30.45 -24.58 9.06
CA GLN A 293 -29.40 -25.45 8.54
C GLN A 293 -28.42 -24.61 7.73
N VAL A 294 -27.18 -24.46 8.21
CA VAL A 294 -26.10 -23.75 7.54
C VAL A 294 -25.04 -24.78 7.19
N GLN A 295 -24.89 -25.08 5.91
CA GLN A 295 -24.04 -26.19 5.45
C GLN A 295 -24.45 -27.51 6.16
N ASN A 296 -23.58 -28.05 7.01
CA ASN A 296 -23.80 -29.30 7.72
C ASN A 296 -24.15 -29.08 9.22
N ALA A 297 -24.28 -27.82 9.64
CA ALA A 297 -24.59 -27.46 11.02
C ALA A 297 -26.05 -27.07 11.19
N TRP A 298 -26.60 -27.31 12.40
CA TRP A 298 -27.79 -26.63 12.88
C TRP A 298 -27.37 -25.39 13.67
N THR A 299 -27.75 -24.22 13.18
CA THR A 299 -27.32 -22.94 13.75
C THR A 299 -28.53 -22.17 14.28
N ILE A 300 -28.35 -21.57 15.44
CA ILE A 300 -29.27 -20.64 16.09
C ILE A 300 -28.62 -19.27 16.06
N ILE A 301 -29.32 -18.24 15.64
CA ILE A 301 -28.79 -16.90 15.48
C ILE A 301 -29.54 -15.95 16.42
N ARG A 302 -28.79 -15.12 17.16
CA ARG A 302 -29.31 -13.93 17.81
C ARG A 302 -28.94 -12.72 16.94
N LEU A 303 -29.93 -11.96 16.50
CA LEU A 303 -29.70 -10.68 15.81
C LEU A 303 -29.44 -9.59 16.86
N ASN A 304 -28.24 -9.03 16.87
CA ASN A 304 -27.86 -7.96 17.80
C ASN A 304 -28.13 -6.58 17.23
N ALA A 305 -27.77 -6.35 15.97
CA ALA A 305 -28.04 -5.10 15.26
C ALA A 305 -28.22 -5.35 13.77
N TYR A 306 -29.04 -4.52 13.15
CA TYR A 306 -29.22 -4.40 11.72
C TYR A 306 -28.86 -2.99 11.27
N ASN A 307 -27.95 -2.87 10.32
CA ASN A 307 -27.57 -1.62 9.71
C ASN A 307 -28.08 -1.64 8.28
N PRO A 308 -29.08 -0.83 7.91
CA PRO A 308 -29.60 -0.80 6.57
C PRO A 308 -28.57 -0.30 5.58
N ALA A 309 -28.72 -0.70 4.32
CA ALA A 309 -27.93 -0.12 3.23
C ALA A 309 -28.14 1.40 3.21
N GLN A 310 -27.05 2.12 3.10
CA GLN A 310 -27.09 3.59 3.02
C GLN A 310 -26.03 4.12 2.05
N GLN A 311 -26.31 5.26 1.46
CA GLN A 311 -25.31 5.96 0.68
C GLN A 311 -24.46 6.83 1.62
N MET A 312 -23.12 6.73 1.50
CA MET A 312 -22.23 7.61 2.22
C MET A 312 -22.47 9.06 1.80
N PRO A 313 -22.74 9.99 2.72
CA PRO A 313 -22.93 11.40 2.35
C PRO A 313 -21.72 11.98 1.63
N PHE A 314 -21.95 12.81 0.61
CA PHE A 314 -20.87 13.44 -0.17
C PHE A 314 -19.83 14.13 0.72
N GLU A 315 -20.27 14.82 1.78
CA GLU A 315 -19.37 15.54 2.69
C GLU A 315 -18.37 14.63 3.42
N GLN A 316 -18.69 13.35 3.62
CA GLN A 316 -17.78 12.38 4.23
C GLN A 316 -16.72 11.90 3.24
N VAL A 317 -17.05 11.80 1.97
CA VAL A 317 -16.16 11.26 0.92
C VAL A 317 -15.47 12.34 0.09
N LYS A 318 -15.89 13.59 0.20
CA LYS A 318 -15.46 14.72 -0.62
C LYS A 318 -13.95 14.90 -0.68
N ALA A 319 -13.28 14.99 0.47
CA ALA A 319 -11.84 15.23 0.50
C ALA A 319 -11.02 14.04 -0.05
N PRO A 320 -11.23 12.79 0.41
CA PRO A 320 -10.52 11.65 -0.16
C PRO A 320 -10.85 11.43 -1.63
N LEU A 321 -12.09 11.71 -2.07
CA LEU A 321 -12.46 11.61 -3.47
C LEU A 321 -11.76 12.65 -4.35
N GLN A 322 -11.67 13.90 -3.87
CA GLN A 322 -10.91 14.94 -4.59
C GLN A 322 -9.43 14.55 -4.73
N ASP A 323 -8.80 14.05 -3.67
CA ASP A 323 -7.40 13.63 -3.69
C ASP A 323 -7.19 12.46 -4.66
N GLU A 324 -8.09 11.49 -4.67
CA GLU A 324 -8.05 10.35 -5.58
C GLU A 324 -8.19 10.78 -7.04
N LEU A 325 -9.23 11.54 -7.37
CA LEU A 325 -9.47 12.02 -8.73
C LEU A 325 -8.34 12.95 -9.21
N GLN A 326 -7.77 13.76 -8.32
CA GLN A 326 -6.61 14.58 -8.63
C GLN A 326 -5.40 13.73 -8.97
N LYS A 327 -5.15 12.65 -8.22
CA LYS A 327 -4.05 11.71 -8.48
C LYS A 327 -4.24 11.02 -9.82
N GLU A 328 -5.43 10.51 -10.12
CA GLU A 328 -5.75 9.87 -11.40
C GLU A 328 -5.55 10.83 -12.58
N LYS A 329 -6.05 12.07 -12.44
CA LYS A 329 -5.91 13.12 -13.46
C LYS A 329 -4.44 13.51 -13.65
N TYR A 330 -3.67 13.57 -12.57
CA TYR A 330 -2.22 13.83 -12.61
C TYR A 330 -1.49 12.73 -13.40
N GLU A 331 -1.72 11.47 -13.08
CA GLU A 331 -1.07 10.34 -13.77
C GLU A 331 -1.47 10.27 -15.24
N HIS A 332 -2.74 10.54 -15.57
CA HIS A 332 -3.20 10.60 -16.95
C HIS A 332 -2.51 11.73 -17.74
N LEU A 333 -2.45 12.94 -17.17
CA LEU A 333 -1.79 14.09 -17.81
C LEU A 333 -0.30 13.85 -17.98
N ARG A 334 0.37 13.28 -16.96
CA ARG A 334 1.79 12.91 -17.00
C ARG A 334 2.08 11.88 -18.09
N SER A 335 1.25 10.82 -18.17
CA SER A 335 1.35 9.80 -19.22
C SER A 335 1.18 10.39 -20.62
N ASN A 336 0.20 11.28 -20.79
CA ASN A 336 -0.01 11.97 -22.06
C ASN A 336 1.16 12.87 -22.45
N LEU A 337 1.72 13.62 -21.50
CA LEU A 337 2.92 14.43 -21.73
C LEU A 337 4.10 13.53 -22.15
N ALA A 338 4.31 12.41 -21.48
CA ALA A 338 5.37 11.45 -21.82
C ALA A 338 5.20 10.93 -23.25
N LYS A 339 3.99 10.54 -23.64
CA LYS A 339 3.68 10.09 -25.02
C LYS A 339 3.96 11.18 -26.05
N GLN A 340 3.54 12.42 -25.78
CA GLN A 340 3.75 13.56 -26.67
C GLN A 340 5.23 13.90 -26.87
N LEU A 341 6.01 13.87 -25.78
CA LEU A 341 7.44 14.15 -25.84
C LEU A 341 8.20 13.02 -26.55
N ARG A 342 7.87 11.77 -26.29
CA ARG A 342 8.46 10.60 -26.96
C ARG A 342 8.20 10.60 -28.46
N ALA A 343 6.99 10.95 -28.88
CA ALA A 343 6.63 10.99 -30.31
C ALA A 343 7.47 11.99 -31.12
N LYS A 344 8.10 12.98 -30.47
CA LYS A 344 8.92 14.01 -31.10
C LYS A 344 10.43 13.80 -30.91
N ALA A 345 10.82 12.73 -30.24
CA ALA A 345 12.20 12.49 -29.84
C ALA A 345 12.80 11.26 -30.54
N LYS A 346 14.10 11.32 -30.80
CA LYS A 346 14.88 10.13 -31.19
C LYS A 346 15.42 9.48 -29.92
N ILE A 347 14.93 8.27 -29.61
CA ILE A 347 15.33 7.49 -28.44
C ILE A 347 15.96 6.20 -28.90
N GLU A 348 17.17 5.95 -28.44
CA GLU A 348 17.94 4.72 -28.72
C GLU A 348 18.25 4.09 -27.34
N VAL A 349 17.76 2.87 -27.09
CA VAL A 349 18.08 2.08 -25.88
C VAL A 349 19.19 1.11 -26.25
N VAL A 350 20.21 0.98 -25.36
CA VAL A 350 21.41 0.17 -25.60
C VAL A 350 21.34 -1.15 -24.84
#